data_220332587099b59fa47c5e4539b0c540
#
_entry.id   220332587099b59fa47c5e4539b0c540
#
_cell.length_a   1.000
_cell.length_b   1.000
_cell.length_c   1.000
_cell.angle_alpha   90.00
_cell.angle_beta   90.00
_cell.angle_gamma   90.00
#
_symmetry.space_group_name_H-M   'P 1'
#
loop_
_entity.id
_entity.type
_entity.pdbx_description
1 polymer ?
#
loop_
_entity_poly.entity_id
_entity_poly.type
_entity_poly.pdbx_seq_one_letter_code
_entity_poly.pdbx_strand_id
1 'polypeptide(L)'
;MNGLKIPFTGLKKQYNALRTEILDVTDEVLRSGQLMGGNYTAEFESWLAKKNYSKYAVTCHSGSHALEIIAEYYRLQTSVNPPRAVIPAMTYVATANAFIRAGWEVNICDTDVYGQMDIQKLPRDLSVQAYVLVGLYGSAVKDNKFWSTDLIIEDGAQHWLSNNCNRIGNATALSFDPMKNLNAYGNGGAVVTDDLDLLEFAREWTNNGKPKHTNIGTNSRMSEIECAQ
;
A
#
# COMPACT_ATOMS: atom_id res chain seq x y z
N MET A 1 -42.21 5.05 15.09
CA MET A 1 -41.06 4.16 15.35
C MET A 1 -39.81 4.83 14.81
N ASN A 2 -38.95 5.35 15.67
CA ASN A 2 -37.64 5.85 15.23
C ASN A 2 -36.79 4.64 14.87
N GLY A 3 -36.75 4.29 13.58
CA GLY A 3 -35.94 3.18 13.08
C GLY A 3 -34.49 3.41 13.41
N LEU A 4 -33.82 2.41 13.95
CA LEU A 4 -32.36 2.43 14.20
C LEU A 4 -31.64 2.73 12.89
N LYS A 5 -31.06 3.92 12.77
CA LYS A 5 -30.23 4.28 11.60
C LYS A 5 -28.80 3.79 11.85
N ILE A 6 -28.41 2.74 11.16
CA ILE A 6 -27.03 2.25 11.15
C ILE A 6 -26.26 3.06 10.10
N PRO A 7 -25.26 3.86 10.48
CA PRO A 7 -24.47 4.59 9.49
C PRO A 7 -23.59 3.63 8.68
N PHE A 8 -23.29 3.99 7.43
CA PHE A 8 -22.42 3.19 6.56
C PHE A 8 -20.98 3.12 7.09
N THR A 9 -20.51 4.17 7.77
CA THR A 9 -19.17 4.23 8.37
C THR A 9 -19.23 4.48 9.87
N GLY A 10 -18.22 3.99 10.60
CA GLY A 10 -18.06 4.23 12.03
C GLY A 10 -17.24 5.48 12.39
N LEU A 11 -16.79 6.28 11.42
CA LEU A 11 -15.82 7.37 11.60
C LEU A 11 -16.22 8.39 12.67
N LYS A 12 -17.49 8.81 12.69
CA LYS A 12 -17.97 9.73 13.73
C LYS A 12 -17.90 9.12 15.13
N LYS A 13 -18.18 7.82 15.26
CA LYS A 13 -18.08 7.11 16.54
C LYS A 13 -16.63 6.98 16.99
N GLN A 14 -15.75 6.64 16.04
CA GLN A 14 -14.30 6.59 16.27
C GLN A 14 -13.76 7.95 16.73
N TYR A 15 -14.06 9.02 15.99
CA TYR A 15 -13.66 10.37 16.37
C TYR A 15 -14.16 10.76 17.75
N ASN A 16 -15.41 10.49 18.10
CA ASN A 16 -15.95 10.81 19.42
C ASN A 16 -15.21 10.07 20.56
N ALA A 17 -14.74 8.85 20.29
CA ALA A 17 -13.99 8.06 21.26
C ALA A 17 -12.53 8.54 21.43
N LEU A 18 -11.90 9.00 20.35
CA LEU A 18 -10.48 9.36 20.30
C LEU A 18 -10.26 10.88 20.19
N ARG A 19 -11.32 11.68 20.40
CA ARG A 19 -11.30 13.12 20.12
C ARG A 19 -10.18 13.86 20.83
N THR A 20 -9.97 13.56 22.10
CA THR A 20 -8.95 14.24 22.90
C THR A 20 -7.58 13.96 22.36
N GLU A 21 -7.23 12.68 22.17
CA GLU A 21 -5.94 12.24 21.69
C GLU A 21 -5.64 12.80 20.28
N ILE A 22 -6.64 12.79 19.39
CA ILE A 22 -6.50 13.33 18.03
C ILE A 22 -6.23 14.85 18.07
N LEU A 23 -6.97 15.60 18.89
CA LEU A 23 -6.78 17.04 18.97
C LEU A 23 -5.46 17.42 19.62
N ASP A 24 -5.07 16.71 20.68
CA ASP A 24 -3.82 16.97 21.40
C ASP A 24 -2.61 16.73 20.50
N VAL A 25 -2.56 15.58 19.79
CA VAL A 25 -1.45 15.29 18.86
C VAL A 25 -1.44 16.23 17.67
N THR A 26 -2.62 16.64 17.17
CA THR A 26 -2.71 17.61 16.08
C THR A 26 -2.16 18.98 16.52
N ASP A 27 -2.53 19.46 17.73
CA ASP A 27 -2.03 20.72 18.27
C ASP A 27 -0.51 20.67 18.48
N GLU A 28 0.03 19.54 18.96
CA GLU A 28 1.47 19.33 19.12
C GLU A 28 2.21 19.46 17.78
N VAL A 29 1.75 18.77 16.74
CA VAL A 29 2.35 18.86 15.40
C VAL A 29 2.30 20.29 14.86
N LEU A 30 1.15 20.96 14.99
CA LEU A 30 1.00 22.35 14.52
C LEU A 30 1.92 23.31 15.26
N ARG A 31 2.08 23.17 16.57
CA ARG A 31 2.99 23.99 17.40
C ARG A 31 4.46 23.75 17.05
N SER A 32 4.82 22.53 16.65
CA SER A 32 6.19 22.23 16.25
C SER A 32 6.60 22.94 14.96
N GLY A 33 5.63 23.28 14.08
CA GLY A 33 5.86 23.81 12.75
C GLY A 33 6.45 22.79 11.77
N GLN A 34 6.75 21.57 12.20
CA GLN A 34 7.27 20.50 11.36
C GLN A 34 6.11 19.66 10.80
N LEU A 35 5.58 20.06 9.65
CA LEU A 35 4.35 19.49 9.09
C LEU A 35 4.61 18.31 8.13
N MET A 36 5.87 18.02 7.80
CA MET A 36 6.27 16.98 6.84
C MET A 36 7.57 16.31 7.29
N GLY A 37 7.60 14.97 7.32
CA GLY A 37 8.82 14.21 7.55
C GLY A 37 9.46 14.43 8.92
N GLY A 38 8.68 14.56 9.96
CA GLY A 38 9.12 14.71 11.33
C GLY A 38 9.16 13.40 12.10
N ASN A 39 9.07 13.50 13.43
CA ASN A 39 9.20 12.37 14.34
C ASN A 39 8.04 11.38 14.19
N TYR A 40 6.82 11.87 14.06
CA TYR A 40 5.65 10.99 13.89
C TYR A 40 5.70 10.20 12.60
N THR A 41 6.17 10.80 11.49
CA THR A 41 6.42 10.06 10.25
C THR A 41 7.44 8.93 10.49
N ALA A 42 8.57 9.22 11.14
CA ALA A 42 9.62 8.24 11.37
C ALA A 42 9.16 7.10 12.31
N GLU A 43 8.43 7.44 13.38
CA GLU A 43 7.88 6.47 14.32
C GLU A 43 6.81 5.58 13.66
N PHE A 44 5.92 6.17 12.86
CA PHE A 44 4.89 5.44 12.14
C PHE A 44 5.49 4.49 11.11
N GLU A 45 6.47 4.94 10.32
CA GLU A 45 7.19 4.07 9.37
C GLU A 45 7.90 2.92 10.08
N SER A 46 8.57 3.17 11.20
CA SER A 46 9.21 2.14 12.01
C SER A 46 8.19 1.12 12.54
N TRP A 47 7.05 1.60 13.03
CA TRP A 47 5.97 0.73 13.50
C TRP A 47 5.35 -0.09 12.36
N LEU A 48 5.11 0.51 11.19
CA LEU A 48 4.59 -0.19 10.01
C LEU A 48 5.53 -1.30 9.56
N ALA A 49 6.83 -1.02 9.46
CA ALA A 49 7.83 -2.02 9.09
C ALA A 49 7.79 -3.21 10.06
N LYS A 50 7.86 -2.93 11.36
CA LYS A 50 7.80 -3.96 12.41
C LYS A 50 6.49 -4.76 12.38
N LYS A 51 5.34 -4.07 12.22
CA LYS A 51 4.02 -4.70 12.19
C LYS A 51 3.85 -5.64 10.98
N ASN A 52 4.51 -5.35 9.87
CA ASN A 52 4.48 -6.14 8.64
C ASN A 52 5.67 -7.11 8.52
N TYR A 53 6.44 -7.34 9.58
CA TYR A 53 7.63 -8.19 9.56
C TYR A 53 8.61 -7.83 8.43
N SER A 54 8.78 -6.54 8.17
CA SER A 54 9.64 -5.99 7.14
C SER A 54 10.75 -5.13 7.76
N LYS A 55 11.80 -4.90 6.97
CA LYS A 55 12.90 -4.03 7.38
C LYS A 55 12.54 -2.55 7.25
N TYR A 56 11.74 -2.20 6.23
CA TYR A 56 11.52 -0.81 5.84
C TYR A 56 10.06 -0.52 5.54
N ALA A 57 9.67 0.73 5.79
CA ALA A 57 8.43 1.33 5.31
C ALA A 57 8.67 2.78 4.89
N VAL A 58 7.95 3.24 3.89
CA VAL A 58 7.89 4.64 3.46
C VAL A 58 6.43 5.04 3.32
N THR A 59 6.02 6.07 4.05
CA THR A 59 4.68 6.64 3.94
C THR A 59 4.53 7.46 2.66
N CYS A 60 3.34 7.43 2.08
CA CYS A 60 2.96 8.21 0.93
C CYS A 60 1.49 8.63 1.03
N HIS A 61 1.05 9.44 0.09
CA HIS A 61 -0.25 10.09 0.12
C HIS A 61 -1.46 9.12 -0.02
N SER A 62 -1.29 7.91 -0.57
CA SER A 62 -2.39 6.93 -0.67
C SER A 62 -1.89 5.52 -1.01
N GLY A 63 -2.72 4.50 -0.74
CA GLY A 63 -2.42 3.13 -1.15
C GLY A 63 -2.30 2.95 -2.67
N SER A 64 -3.11 3.67 -3.46
CA SER A 64 -2.99 3.67 -4.93
C SER A 64 -1.61 4.16 -5.37
N HIS A 65 -1.09 5.18 -4.69
CA HIS A 65 0.23 5.73 -4.96
C HIS A 65 1.34 4.79 -4.50
N ALA A 66 1.16 4.08 -3.38
CA ALA A 66 2.09 3.05 -2.94
C ALA A 66 2.23 1.94 -3.99
N LEU A 67 1.12 1.49 -4.59
CA LEU A 67 1.13 0.54 -5.70
C LEU A 67 1.86 1.09 -6.93
N GLU A 68 1.62 2.36 -7.28
CA GLU A 68 2.27 3.03 -8.43
C GLU A 68 3.79 3.15 -8.23
N ILE A 69 4.25 3.51 -7.02
CA ILE A 69 5.68 3.56 -6.66
C ILE A 69 6.33 2.19 -6.85
N ILE A 70 5.72 1.13 -6.32
CA ILE A 70 6.22 -0.24 -6.44
C ILE A 70 6.27 -0.66 -7.92
N ALA A 71 5.19 -0.43 -8.66
CA ALA A 71 5.10 -0.77 -10.07
C ALA A 71 6.17 -0.03 -10.91
N GLU A 72 6.36 1.27 -10.67
CA GLU A 72 7.38 2.06 -11.36
C GLU A 72 8.79 1.60 -11.05
N TYR A 73 9.11 1.31 -9.78
CA TYR A 73 10.41 0.79 -9.39
C TYR A 73 10.75 -0.49 -10.15
N TYR A 74 9.87 -1.49 -10.12
CA TYR A 74 10.13 -2.77 -10.80
C TYR A 74 10.07 -2.67 -12.32
N ARG A 75 9.30 -1.74 -12.88
CA ARG A 75 9.35 -1.44 -14.31
C ARG A 75 10.75 -1.02 -14.75
N LEU A 76 11.42 -0.20 -13.94
CA LEU A 76 12.78 0.26 -14.23
C LEU A 76 13.85 -0.84 -14.08
N GLN A 77 13.54 -1.93 -13.37
CA GLN A 77 14.46 -3.06 -13.18
C GLN A 77 14.39 -4.11 -14.29
N THR A 78 13.39 -4.08 -15.16
CA THR A 78 13.23 -5.05 -16.24
C THR A 78 13.60 -4.46 -17.59
N SER A 79 14.20 -5.31 -18.47
CA SER A 79 14.43 -4.95 -19.88
C SER A 79 13.20 -5.20 -20.76
N VAL A 80 12.18 -5.88 -20.24
CA VAL A 80 10.92 -6.14 -20.97
C VAL A 80 10.09 -4.85 -21.01
N ASN A 81 9.62 -4.47 -22.22
CA ASN A 81 8.85 -3.24 -22.39
C ASN A 81 7.72 -3.45 -23.43
N PRO A 82 6.43 -3.35 -23.06
CA PRO A 82 5.95 -3.22 -21.67
C PRO A 82 6.14 -4.50 -20.86
N PRO A 83 6.46 -4.40 -19.57
CA PRO A 83 6.45 -5.55 -18.67
C PRO A 83 5.01 -5.99 -18.41
N ARG A 84 4.82 -7.25 -18.01
CA ARG A 84 3.50 -7.84 -17.77
C ARG A 84 3.28 -8.16 -16.31
N ALA A 85 2.15 -7.68 -15.78
CA ALA A 85 1.67 -8.03 -14.46
C ALA A 85 0.39 -8.85 -14.55
N VAL A 86 0.26 -9.86 -13.71
CA VAL A 86 -0.99 -10.60 -13.52
C VAL A 86 -1.64 -10.14 -12.22
N ILE A 87 -2.92 -9.78 -12.29
CA ILE A 87 -3.74 -9.36 -11.15
C ILE A 87 -5.01 -10.23 -11.06
N PRO A 88 -5.60 -10.44 -9.88
CA PRO A 88 -6.86 -11.15 -9.77
C PRO A 88 -8.03 -10.34 -10.36
N ALA A 89 -9.00 -11.01 -10.96
CA ALA A 89 -10.23 -10.38 -11.47
C ALA A 89 -11.02 -9.69 -10.35
N MET A 90 -10.93 -10.18 -9.13
CA MET A 90 -11.60 -9.64 -7.97
C MET A 90 -10.63 -8.75 -7.16
N THR A 91 -10.60 -7.48 -7.50
CA THR A 91 -9.81 -6.45 -6.81
C THR A 91 -10.47 -5.08 -6.93
N TYR A 92 -10.00 -4.13 -6.13
CA TYR A 92 -10.34 -2.73 -6.34
C TYR A 92 -9.57 -2.19 -7.55
N VAL A 93 -10.22 -1.32 -8.32
CA VAL A 93 -9.67 -0.79 -9.59
C VAL A 93 -8.28 -0.13 -9.46
N ALA A 94 -7.93 0.38 -8.27
CA ALA A 94 -6.64 1.01 -8.02
C ALA A 94 -5.45 0.06 -8.28
N THR A 95 -5.62 -1.24 -8.02
CA THR A 95 -4.59 -2.26 -8.29
C THR A 95 -4.20 -2.26 -9.76
N ALA A 96 -5.20 -2.37 -10.67
CA ALA A 96 -4.93 -2.34 -12.11
C ALA A 96 -4.41 -0.96 -12.57
N ASN A 97 -5.07 0.11 -12.12
CA ASN A 97 -4.74 1.47 -12.54
C ASN A 97 -3.28 1.84 -12.23
N ALA A 98 -2.76 1.44 -11.07
CA ALA A 98 -1.39 1.73 -10.67
C ALA A 98 -0.37 1.13 -11.64
N PHE A 99 -0.56 -0.13 -12.01
CA PHE A 99 0.32 -0.82 -12.97
C PHE A 99 0.19 -0.26 -14.38
N ILE A 100 -1.04 0.00 -14.86
CA ILE A 100 -1.27 0.62 -16.17
C ILE A 100 -0.60 2.00 -16.25
N ARG A 101 -0.74 2.84 -15.21
CA ARG A 101 -0.11 4.16 -15.14
C ARG A 101 1.41 4.09 -15.14
N ALA A 102 1.97 3.06 -14.49
CA ALA A 102 3.40 2.79 -14.53
C ALA A 102 3.87 2.13 -15.84
N GLY A 103 3.01 1.96 -16.85
CA GLY A 103 3.36 1.46 -18.17
C GLY A 103 3.44 -0.07 -18.30
N TRP A 104 2.79 -0.80 -17.40
CA TRP A 104 2.67 -2.25 -17.46
C TRP A 104 1.51 -2.70 -18.36
N GLU A 105 1.66 -3.83 -19.03
CA GLU A 105 0.56 -4.62 -19.58
C GLU A 105 -0.06 -5.44 -18.45
N VAL A 106 -1.36 -5.20 -18.18
CA VAL A 106 -2.08 -5.88 -17.09
C VAL A 106 -2.91 -7.02 -17.65
N ASN A 107 -2.66 -8.23 -17.15
CA ASN A 107 -3.39 -9.44 -17.46
C ASN A 107 -4.24 -9.85 -16.24
N ILE A 108 -5.52 -10.09 -16.48
CA ILE A 108 -6.46 -10.48 -15.43
C ILE A 108 -6.49 -12.01 -15.32
N CYS A 109 -6.30 -12.51 -14.10
CA CYS A 109 -6.42 -13.90 -13.76
C CYS A 109 -7.75 -14.16 -13.04
N ASP A 110 -8.33 -15.32 -13.28
CA ASP A 110 -9.50 -15.80 -12.54
C ASP A 110 -9.21 -15.95 -11.03
N THR A 111 -10.24 -15.95 -10.22
CA THR A 111 -10.10 -16.11 -8.77
C THR A 111 -10.64 -17.45 -8.31
N ASP A 112 -10.12 -17.93 -7.19
CA ASP A 112 -10.64 -19.09 -6.49
C ASP A 112 -11.94 -18.77 -5.73
N VAL A 113 -12.48 -19.74 -5.02
CA VAL A 113 -13.73 -19.60 -4.24
C VAL A 113 -13.60 -18.63 -3.06
N TYR A 114 -12.39 -18.21 -2.70
CA TYR A 114 -12.11 -17.23 -1.65
C TYR A 114 -11.85 -15.82 -2.21
N GLY A 115 -11.96 -15.65 -3.54
CA GLY A 115 -11.69 -14.38 -4.20
C GLY A 115 -10.21 -14.06 -4.37
N GLN A 116 -9.32 -15.03 -4.14
CA GLN A 116 -7.88 -14.86 -4.34
C GLN A 116 -7.48 -15.32 -5.73
N MET A 117 -6.30 -14.88 -6.21
CA MET A 117 -5.75 -15.31 -7.49
C MET A 117 -5.69 -16.84 -7.59
N ASP A 118 -6.34 -17.42 -8.60
CA ASP A 118 -6.31 -18.85 -8.85
C ASP A 118 -5.03 -19.22 -9.63
N ILE A 119 -4.01 -19.64 -8.90
CA ILE A 119 -2.71 -20.00 -9.45
C ILE A 119 -2.79 -21.14 -10.46
N GLN A 120 -3.79 -22.02 -10.33
CA GLN A 120 -3.97 -23.16 -11.27
C GLN A 120 -4.46 -22.71 -12.64
N LYS A 121 -5.09 -21.52 -12.70
CA LYS A 121 -5.60 -20.90 -13.92
C LYS A 121 -4.67 -19.84 -14.50
N LEU A 122 -3.47 -19.66 -13.94
CA LEU A 122 -2.50 -18.73 -14.49
C LEU A 122 -2.14 -19.15 -15.94
N PRO A 123 -2.10 -18.18 -16.88
CA PRO A 123 -1.62 -18.43 -18.22
C PRO A 123 -0.15 -18.89 -18.15
N ARG A 124 0.13 -20.10 -18.67
CA ARG A 124 1.49 -20.68 -18.63
C ARG A 124 2.40 -20.21 -19.76
N ASP A 125 1.82 -19.57 -20.75
CA ASP A 125 2.47 -19.09 -21.96
C ASP A 125 2.88 -17.62 -21.92
N LEU A 126 2.48 -16.90 -20.86
CA LEU A 126 2.84 -15.50 -20.67
C LEU A 126 4.22 -15.36 -20.03
N SER A 127 5.07 -14.54 -20.64
CA SER A 127 6.24 -14.00 -19.98
C SER A 127 5.76 -12.97 -18.95
N VAL A 128 5.53 -13.39 -17.70
CA VAL A 128 5.05 -12.55 -16.60
C VAL A 128 6.23 -12.05 -15.79
N GLN A 129 6.29 -10.74 -15.54
CA GLN A 129 7.31 -10.12 -14.72
C GLN A 129 6.86 -9.92 -13.27
N ALA A 130 5.54 -9.81 -13.01
CA ALA A 130 5.04 -9.63 -11.65
C ALA A 130 3.67 -10.28 -11.44
N TYR A 131 3.44 -10.82 -10.25
CA TYR A 131 2.14 -11.25 -9.75
C TYR A 131 1.69 -10.31 -8.64
N VAL A 132 0.46 -9.79 -8.74
CA VAL A 132 -0.08 -8.88 -7.73
C VAL A 132 -1.16 -9.59 -6.93
N LEU A 133 -0.85 -9.90 -5.69
CA LEU A 133 -1.77 -10.58 -4.77
C LEU A 133 -2.62 -9.56 -4.03
N VAL A 134 -3.89 -9.83 -3.88
CA VAL A 134 -4.84 -8.92 -3.24
C VAL A 134 -5.61 -9.65 -2.15
N GLY A 135 -5.50 -9.18 -0.92
CA GLY A 135 -6.26 -9.70 0.21
C GLY A 135 -7.59 -8.97 0.40
N LEU A 136 -8.46 -9.03 -0.59
CA LEU A 136 -9.74 -8.32 -0.55
C LEU A 136 -10.59 -8.77 0.64
N TYR A 137 -11.25 -7.82 1.30
CA TYR A 137 -12.08 -8.04 2.50
C TYR A 137 -11.34 -8.68 3.69
N GLY A 138 -10.02 -8.53 3.75
CA GLY A 138 -9.22 -9.09 4.83
C GLY A 138 -8.85 -10.57 4.65
N SER A 139 -9.12 -11.14 3.49
CA SER A 139 -8.70 -12.50 3.15
C SER A 139 -7.19 -12.54 2.99
N ALA A 140 -6.50 -13.19 3.92
CA ALA A 140 -5.05 -13.37 3.81
C ALA A 140 -4.72 -14.33 2.66
N VAL A 141 -3.75 -13.97 1.83
CA VAL A 141 -3.21 -14.89 0.84
C VAL A 141 -2.48 -16.01 1.57
N LYS A 142 -2.97 -17.23 1.45
CA LYS A 142 -2.59 -18.34 2.32
C LYS A 142 -1.45 -19.19 1.78
N ASP A 143 -1.04 -19.05 0.53
CA ASP A 143 -0.17 -20.02 -0.08
C ASP A 143 0.93 -19.41 -0.94
N ASN A 144 2.13 -19.89 -0.67
CA ASN A 144 3.37 -19.60 -1.38
C ASN A 144 3.63 -20.59 -2.53
N LYS A 145 2.62 -20.97 -3.29
CA LYS A 145 2.77 -21.80 -4.50
C LYS A 145 3.47 -21.09 -5.64
N PHE A 146 3.81 -19.82 -5.46
CA PHE A 146 4.66 -19.09 -6.38
C PHE A 146 6.10 -19.60 -6.28
N TRP A 147 6.79 -19.59 -7.41
CA TRP A 147 8.20 -19.94 -7.44
C TRP A 147 9.04 -18.90 -6.69
N SER A 148 10.11 -19.33 -6.08
CA SER A 148 11.00 -18.44 -5.30
C SER A 148 11.64 -17.31 -6.13
N THR A 149 11.54 -17.39 -7.46
CA THR A 149 12.07 -16.40 -8.41
C THR A 149 11.03 -15.42 -8.91
N ASP A 150 9.75 -15.61 -8.55
CA ASP A 150 8.68 -14.72 -8.99
C ASP A 150 8.73 -13.39 -8.24
N LEU A 151 8.47 -12.30 -8.95
CA LEU A 151 8.22 -11.03 -8.33
C LEU A 151 6.78 -11.00 -7.83
N ILE A 152 6.61 -11.00 -6.53
CA ILE A 152 5.33 -10.94 -5.86
C ILE A 152 5.14 -9.55 -5.25
N ILE A 153 4.06 -8.88 -5.61
CA ILE A 153 3.65 -7.60 -5.05
C ILE A 153 2.31 -7.81 -4.34
N GLU A 154 2.17 -7.25 -3.15
CA GLU A 154 0.93 -7.35 -2.40
C GLU A 154 0.18 -6.02 -2.37
N ASP A 155 -1.08 -6.04 -2.79
CA ASP A 155 -2.05 -5.01 -2.43
C ASP A 155 -2.62 -5.36 -1.05
N GLY A 156 -1.96 -4.81 -0.03
CA GLY A 156 -2.28 -5.01 1.38
C GLY A 156 -3.39 -4.11 1.91
N ALA A 157 -4.02 -3.29 1.06
CA ALA A 157 -4.94 -2.23 1.47
C ALA A 157 -6.08 -2.68 2.41
N GLN A 158 -6.41 -3.96 2.48
CA GLN A 158 -7.51 -4.46 3.31
C GLN A 158 -7.10 -5.63 4.25
N HIS A 159 -5.93 -6.23 4.09
CA HIS A 159 -5.59 -7.45 4.83
C HIS A 159 -4.37 -7.36 5.76
N TRP A 160 -3.55 -6.33 5.64
CA TRP A 160 -2.28 -6.22 6.36
C TRP A 160 -2.39 -6.22 7.89
N LEU A 161 -3.58 -5.98 8.47
CA LEU A 161 -3.88 -6.11 9.90
C LEU A 161 -4.62 -7.41 10.25
N SER A 162 -4.87 -8.28 9.28
CA SER A 162 -5.56 -9.56 9.54
C SER A 162 -4.68 -10.48 10.38
N ASN A 163 -5.31 -11.27 11.24
CA ASN A 163 -4.62 -12.35 11.95
C ASN A 163 -4.07 -13.36 10.94
N ASN A 164 -2.81 -13.73 11.08
CA ASN A 164 -2.06 -14.59 10.16
C ASN A 164 -1.70 -13.93 8.81
N CYS A 165 -1.73 -12.62 8.72
CA CYS A 165 -1.18 -11.92 7.58
C CYS A 165 0.35 -11.86 7.71
N ASN A 166 1.04 -12.86 7.20
CA ASN A 166 2.47 -12.77 6.98
C ASN A 166 2.69 -12.21 5.57
N ARG A 167 3.50 -11.18 5.47
CA ARG A 167 3.92 -10.67 4.16
C ARG A 167 4.67 -11.78 3.41
N ILE A 168 4.24 -12.07 2.20
CA ILE A 168 4.86 -13.07 1.31
C ILE A 168 5.51 -12.43 0.09
N GLY A 169 5.12 -11.20 -0.25
CA GLY A 169 5.62 -10.48 -1.42
C GLY A 169 6.95 -9.76 -1.18
N ASN A 170 7.59 -9.37 -2.28
CA ASN A 170 8.80 -8.54 -2.28
C ASN A 170 8.51 -7.13 -1.78
N ALA A 171 7.30 -6.64 -2.07
CA ALA A 171 6.81 -5.35 -1.59
C ALA A 171 5.31 -5.40 -1.34
N THR A 172 4.84 -4.63 -0.37
CA THR A 172 3.42 -4.51 -0.02
C THR A 172 3.00 -3.04 -0.04
N ALA A 173 1.89 -2.74 -0.70
CA ALA A 173 1.24 -1.44 -0.64
C ALA A 173 0.18 -1.43 0.45
N LEU A 174 0.23 -0.45 1.33
CA LEU A 174 -0.74 -0.23 2.40
C LEU A 174 -1.60 1.00 2.09
N SER A 175 -2.82 1.02 2.63
CA SER A 175 -3.73 2.15 2.51
C SER A 175 -4.30 2.54 3.86
N PHE A 176 -4.34 3.84 4.11
CA PHE A 176 -4.91 4.47 5.30
C PHE A 176 -6.09 5.39 4.93
N ASP A 177 -6.73 5.11 3.78
CA ASP A 177 -7.99 5.76 3.41
C ASP A 177 -9.02 5.65 4.54
N PRO A 178 -9.94 6.64 4.72
CA PRO A 178 -10.92 6.64 5.81
C PRO A 178 -11.77 5.37 5.95
N MET A 179 -11.86 4.55 4.90
CA MET A 179 -12.62 3.28 4.90
C MET A 179 -11.76 2.06 5.23
N LYS A 180 -10.48 2.25 5.59
CA LYS A 180 -9.55 1.14 5.86
C LYS A 180 -9.53 0.74 7.34
N ASN A 181 -8.93 -0.42 7.62
CA ASN A 181 -8.81 -1.01 8.96
C ASN A 181 -8.10 -0.09 9.95
N LEU A 182 -7.02 0.55 9.49
CA LEU A 182 -6.37 1.67 10.14
C LEU A 182 -6.49 2.85 9.18
N ASN A 183 -7.18 3.88 9.59
CA ASN A 183 -7.43 5.05 8.76
C ASN A 183 -6.70 6.27 9.32
N ALA A 184 -6.08 7.03 8.45
CA ALA A 184 -5.79 8.43 8.70
C ALA A 184 -7.09 9.23 8.60
N TYR A 185 -7.19 10.37 9.29
CA TYR A 185 -8.35 11.26 9.11
C TYR A 185 -8.25 12.09 7.82
N GLY A 186 -7.63 11.53 6.81
CA GLY A 186 -7.40 12.01 5.47
C GLY A 186 -7.07 10.86 4.55
N ASN A 187 -6.19 11.07 3.59
CA ASN A 187 -5.62 10.01 2.78
C ASN A 187 -4.27 9.58 3.34
N GLY A 188 -3.87 8.36 3.07
CA GLY A 188 -2.57 7.87 3.41
C GLY A 188 -2.31 6.49 2.80
N GLY A 189 -1.05 6.16 2.71
CA GLY A 189 -0.57 4.86 2.28
C GLY A 189 0.88 4.66 2.65
N ALA A 190 1.40 3.47 2.41
CA ALA A 190 2.82 3.19 2.59
C ALA A 190 3.27 2.05 1.67
N VAL A 191 4.54 2.11 1.31
CA VAL A 191 5.29 0.98 0.75
C VAL A 191 6.03 0.29 1.88
N VAL A 192 5.91 -1.03 1.97
CA VAL A 192 6.61 -1.86 2.95
C VAL A 192 7.44 -2.91 2.21
N THR A 193 8.73 -3.05 2.56
CA THR A 193 9.67 -3.93 1.84
C THR A 193 10.89 -4.28 2.68
N ASP A 194 11.66 -5.29 2.24
CA ASP A 194 12.99 -5.60 2.75
C ASP A 194 14.10 -5.08 1.81
N ASP A 195 13.72 -4.54 0.66
CA ASP A 195 14.61 -4.01 -0.37
C ASP A 195 14.98 -2.55 -0.04
N LEU A 196 16.28 -2.31 0.19
CA LEU A 196 16.80 -0.98 0.49
C LEU A 196 16.72 -0.05 -0.72
N ASP A 197 16.93 -0.58 -1.91
CA ASP A 197 16.90 0.22 -3.14
C ASP A 197 15.47 0.71 -3.45
N LEU A 198 14.47 -0.15 -3.19
CA LEU A 198 13.06 0.28 -3.27
C LEU A 198 12.72 1.32 -2.20
N LEU A 199 13.24 1.18 -0.97
CA LEU A 199 13.07 2.19 0.08
C LEU A 199 13.59 3.56 -0.39
N GLU A 200 14.84 3.61 -0.88
CA GLU A 200 15.47 4.85 -1.34
C GLU A 200 14.71 5.44 -2.53
N PHE A 201 14.35 4.61 -3.49
CA PHE A 201 13.53 5.02 -4.63
C PHE A 201 12.20 5.64 -4.19
N ALA A 202 11.48 5.00 -3.27
CA ALA A 202 10.20 5.49 -2.77
C ALA A 202 10.32 6.84 -2.06
N ARG A 203 11.39 7.04 -1.27
CA ARG A 203 11.67 8.32 -0.61
C ARG A 203 11.95 9.44 -1.61
N GLU A 204 12.77 9.16 -2.62
CA GLU A 204 13.05 10.12 -3.68
C GLU A 204 11.78 10.41 -4.49
N TRP A 205 11.06 9.38 -4.87
CA TRP A 205 9.90 9.48 -5.73
C TRP A 205 8.76 10.28 -5.08
N THR A 206 8.48 10.07 -3.80
CA THR A 206 7.47 10.82 -3.04
C THR A 206 7.84 12.28 -2.80
N ASN A 207 9.09 12.67 -3.03
CA ASN A 207 9.63 14.01 -2.81
C ASN A 207 10.15 14.69 -4.09
N ASN A 208 9.48 14.49 -5.23
CA ASN A 208 9.86 15.08 -6.53
C ASN A 208 11.29 14.69 -6.99
N GLY A 209 11.76 13.49 -6.67
CA GLY A 209 13.10 13.00 -7.01
C GLY A 209 14.23 13.53 -6.14
N LYS A 210 13.92 14.27 -5.07
CA LYS A 210 14.94 14.83 -4.17
C LYS A 210 15.58 13.75 -3.28
N PRO A 211 16.87 13.92 -2.92
CA PRO A 211 17.77 15.03 -3.27
C PRO A 211 18.50 14.84 -4.58
N LYS A 212 18.55 13.62 -5.13
CA LYS A 212 19.43 13.29 -6.26
C LYS A 212 18.89 13.75 -7.61
N HIS A 213 17.56 13.89 -7.76
CA HIS A 213 16.87 14.22 -9.01
C HIS A 213 17.21 13.27 -10.18
N THR A 214 17.52 12.01 -9.87
CA THR A 214 17.80 10.96 -10.85
C THR A 214 16.52 10.32 -11.39
N ASN A 215 15.45 10.39 -10.61
CA ASN A 215 14.13 9.87 -10.94
C ASN A 215 13.11 10.99 -11.04
N ILE A 216 12.15 10.83 -11.95
CA ILE A 216 10.96 11.68 -12.00
C ILE A 216 10.03 11.21 -10.88
N GLY A 217 9.81 12.08 -9.90
CA GLY A 217 8.93 11.80 -8.77
C GLY A 217 7.74 12.73 -8.69
N THR A 218 6.97 12.61 -7.64
CA THR A 218 5.80 13.44 -7.34
C THR A 218 5.88 13.99 -5.93
N ASN A 219 5.12 15.04 -5.63
CA ASN A 219 4.92 15.50 -4.26
C ASN A 219 3.78 14.69 -3.63
N SER A 220 4.13 13.60 -2.97
CA SER A 220 3.15 12.61 -2.49
C SER A 220 3.47 12.05 -1.10
N ARG A 221 4.17 12.81 -0.30
CA ARG A 221 4.43 12.46 1.11
C ARG A 221 3.15 12.54 1.93
N MET A 222 2.99 11.65 2.89
CA MET A 222 1.98 11.76 3.94
C MET A 222 2.37 12.89 4.90
N SER A 223 1.40 13.64 5.41
CA SER A 223 1.67 14.73 6.36
C SER A 223 2.01 14.19 7.74
N GLU A 224 2.71 15.00 8.52
CA GLU A 224 3.05 14.67 9.91
C GLU A 224 1.79 14.53 10.78
N ILE A 225 0.75 15.31 10.50
CA ILE A 225 -0.55 15.21 11.18
C ILE A 225 -1.20 13.84 10.91
N GLU A 226 -1.26 13.41 9.65
CA GLU A 226 -1.85 12.12 9.28
C GLU A 226 -1.05 10.95 9.85
N CYS A 227 0.29 11.08 9.97
CA CYS A 227 1.12 10.05 10.59
C CYS A 227 0.94 9.97 12.10
N ALA A 228 0.58 11.07 12.75
CA ALA A 228 0.41 11.19 14.20
C ALA A 228 -0.96 10.70 14.69
N GLN A 229 -1.98 10.76 13.86
CA GLN A 229 -3.36 10.35 14.15
C GLN A 229 -3.58 8.85 14.01
#